data_80c0e3afa6523e82787c875d91dfae58
#
_entry.id   80c0e3afa6523e82787c875d91dfae58
#
_cell.length_a   1.000
_cell.length_b   1.000
_cell.length_c   1.000
_cell.angle_alpha   90.00
_cell.angle_beta   90.00
_cell.angle_gamma   90.00
#
_symmetry.space_group_name_H-M   'P 1'
#
loop_
_entity.id
_entity.type
_entity.pdbx_description
1 polymer ?
#
loop_
_entity_poly.entity_id
_entity_poly.type
_entity_poly.pdbx_seq_one_letter_code
_entity_poly.pdbx_strand_id
1 'polypeptide(L)'
;MKDPRTGPFSPLNIAAYVAWAAIGYELAFTPVAAPAWRDAAAPVWLLASLHVAFLALFLAVTGRDHAKPGPARVLVVGQIALTFVLVALARASAMPILLILCAIQIVYLWSPRVSAALIVAINIVMYLLYRHAWEVGAPMVSTVLNASFQAFAALTAWFAIDAERARDALATTNAELLATRSLLAESARDGERLRLSRELHDVAGHKLTALKLNLAALARDPRLAGDAQAALCARLADELLADIRGVVAQMRHSDGLDLGDALAVLAAPFPRPRMHLQIDAGARVGTLAQAEALLRAVQEGITNAARHSQAQNLWVVLRRDSASLRLDIRDDGRGGGDLRPGNGLRGMSERLAAVGGGLDVRRTDTGGVHLQAWLPTAA
;
A
#
# COMPACT_ATOMS: atom_id res chain seq x y z
N MET A 1 -1.88 -11.28 9.60
CA MET A 1 -0.61 -12.01 9.76
C MET A 1 0.47 -10.94 9.87
N LYS A 2 1.26 -10.89 10.98
CA LYS A 2 2.37 -9.93 11.08
C LYS A 2 3.31 -10.17 9.91
N ASP A 3 3.84 -9.10 9.31
CA ASP A 3 4.84 -9.23 8.25
C ASP A 3 5.96 -10.15 8.76
N PRO A 4 6.27 -11.26 8.08
CA PRO A 4 7.31 -12.21 8.52
C PRO A 4 8.69 -11.54 8.62
N ARG A 5 8.87 -10.35 8.03
CA ARG A 5 10.13 -9.59 8.05
C ARG A 5 10.30 -8.73 9.30
N THR A 6 9.21 -8.37 10.00
CA THR A 6 9.24 -7.60 11.26
C THR A 6 8.90 -8.47 12.48
N GLY A 7 8.66 -9.76 12.27
CA GLY A 7 8.36 -10.72 13.34
C GLY A 7 9.60 -11.07 14.18
N PRO A 8 9.40 -11.70 15.35
CA PRO A 8 10.50 -12.14 16.23
C PRO A 8 11.48 -13.10 15.54
N PHE A 9 11.10 -13.74 14.44
CA PHE A 9 11.93 -14.67 13.64
C PHE A 9 12.46 -14.03 12.35
N SER A 10 12.51 -12.68 12.24
CA SER A 10 13.18 -12.05 11.11
C SER A 10 14.68 -12.38 11.11
N PRO A 11 15.36 -12.44 9.95
CA PRO A 11 16.79 -12.72 9.86
C PRO A 11 17.65 -11.79 10.74
N LEU A 12 17.25 -10.51 10.83
CA LEU A 12 17.94 -9.52 11.65
C LEU A 12 17.80 -9.83 13.15
N ASN A 13 16.59 -10.23 13.59
CA ASN A 13 16.35 -10.60 14.98
C ASN A 13 17.05 -11.92 15.35
N ILE A 14 17.13 -12.88 14.41
CA ILE A 14 17.90 -14.12 14.61
C ILE A 14 19.38 -13.79 14.84
N ALA A 15 19.96 -12.92 14.03
CA ALA A 15 21.34 -12.47 14.22
C ALA A 15 21.54 -11.75 15.58
N ALA A 16 20.56 -10.97 16.02
CA ALA A 16 20.58 -10.33 17.34
C ALA A 16 20.54 -11.37 18.48
N TYR A 17 19.73 -12.42 18.36
CA TYR A 17 19.67 -13.50 19.37
C TYR A 17 20.99 -14.29 19.44
N VAL A 18 21.61 -14.55 18.28
CA VAL A 18 22.93 -15.21 18.24
C VAL A 18 24.00 -14.35 18.92
N ALA A 19 24.03 -13.05 18.63
CA ALA A 19 24.95 -12.12 19.29
C ALA A 19 24.69 -12.03 20.80
N TRP A 20 23.43 -11.96 21.22
CA TRP A 20 23.05 -11.99 22.64
C TRP A 20 23.50 -13.30 23.32
N ALA A 21 23.28 -14.45 22.68
CA ALA A 21 23.70 -15.75 23.21
C ALA A 21 25.21 -15.87 23.36
N ALA A 22 25.97 -15.34 22.38
CA ALA A 22 27.44 -15.33 22.43
C ALA A 22 27.97 -14.49 23.61
N ILE A 23 27.36 -13.32 23.87
CA ILE A 23 27.70 -12.48 25.04
C ILE A 23 27.34 -13.20 26.33
N GLY A 24 26.20 -13.88 26.40
CA GLY A 24 25.79 -14.69 27.55
C GLY A 24 26.78 -15.84 27.82
N TYR A 25 27.31 -16.46 26.77
CA TYR A 25 28.35 -17.48 26.88
C TYR A 25 29.65 -16.89 27.48
N GLU A 26 30.12 -15.74 26.98
CA GLU A 26 31.29 -15.04 27.55
C GLU A 26 31.08 -14.76 29.04
N LEU A 27 29.93 -14.25 29.45
CA LEU A 27 29.61 -13.94 30.85
C LEU A 27 29.57 -15.17 31.77
N ALA A 28 29.17 -16.34 31.24
CA ALA A 28 28.99 -17.55 32.03
C ALA A 28 30.30 -18.36 32.16
N PHE A 29 31.14 -18.37 31.11
CA PHE A 29 32.24 -19.32 30.98
C PHE A 29 33.63 -18.68 30.92
N THR A 30 33.71 -17.34 30.77
CA THR A 30 35.00 -16.63 30.80
C THR A 30 35.18 -15.83 32.06
N PRO A 31 36.39 -15.78 32.65
CA PRO A 31 36.64 -14.88 33.81
C PRO A 31 36.46 -13.44 33.43
N VAL A 32 35.48 -12.76 34.04
CA VAL A 32 35.19 -11.37 33.78
C VAL A 32 36.00 -10.52 34.76
N ALA A 33 36.79 -9.58 34.22
CA ALA A 33 37.62 -8.69 35.03
C ALA A 33 36.77 -7.62 35.74
N ALA A 34 37.24 -7.20 36.91
CA ALA A 34 36.66 -6.06 37.63
C ALA A 34 36.95 -4.72 36.94
N PRO A 35 36.03 -3.75 36.93
CA PRO A 35 36.34 -2.37 36.54
C PRO A 35 37.25 -1.69 37.58
N ALA A 36 37.96 -0.63 37.18
CA ALA A 36 38.99 0.03 37.99
C ALA A 36 38.52 0.56 39.34
N TRP A 37 37.21 0.82 39.49
CA TRP A 37 36.62 1.31 40.78
C TRP A 37 36.14 0.19 41.71
N ARG A 38 36.38 -1.10 41.41
CA ARG A 38 35.94 -2.24 42.21
C ARG A 38 37.07 -3.26 42.36
N ASP A 39 37.15 -3.84 43.54
CA ASP A 39 38.12 -4.89 43.81
C ASP A 39 37.77 -6.23 43.14
N ALA A 40 36.49 -6.44 42.84
CA ALA A 40 36.00 -7.62 42.15
C ALA A 40 34.88 -7.30 41.18
N ALA A 41 34.76 -8.09 40.10
CA ALA A 41 33.60 -8.04 39.19
C ALA A 41 32.28 -8.34 39.92
N ALA A 42 31.15 -7.88 39.37
CA ALA A 42 29.85 -8.22 39.95
C ALA A 42 29.62 -9.74 39.87
N PRO A 43 28.81 -10.31 40.79
CA PRO A 43 28.49 -11.73 40.77
C PRO A 43 27.86 -12.15 39.46
N VAL A 44 28.24 -13.31 38.95
CA VAL A 44 27.75 -13.84 37.64
C VAL A 44 26.24 -13.91 37.56
N TRP A 45 25.56 -14.27 38.68
CA TRP A 45 24.09 -14.32 38.72
C TRP A 45 23.46 -12.94 38.47
N LEU A 46 24.07 -11.86 38.98
CA LEU A 46 23.59 -10.50 38.74
C LEU A 46 23.80 -10.07 37.28
N LEU A 47 24.97 -10.34 36.73
CA LEU A 47 25.27 -10.05 35.32
C LEU A 47 24.34 -10.82 34.39
N ALA A 48 24.12 -12.12 34.69
CA ALA A 48 23.20 -12.97 33.91
C ALA A 48 21.74 -12.47 34.00
N SER A 49 21.26 -12.05 35.19
CA SER A 49 19.90 -11.55 35.29
C SER A 49 19.70 -10.22 34.55
N LEU A 50 20.66 -9.32 34.59
CA LEU A 50 20.62 -8.08 33.78
C LEU A 50 20.71 -8.36 32.29
N HIS A 51 21.51 -9.34 31.87
CA HIS A 51 21.63 -9.77 30.49
C HIS A 51 20.32 -10.38 29.94
N VAL A 52 19.62 -11.19 30.76
CA VAL A 52 18.29 -11.72 30.44
C VAL A 52 17.25 -10.59 30.39
N ALA A 53 17.32 -9.61 31.31
CA ALA A 53 16.46 -8.44 31.28
C ALA A 53 16.61 -7.62 29.99
N PHE A 54 17.84 -7.50 29.44
CA PHE A 54 18.07 -6.89 28.14
C PHE A 54 17.29 -7.62 27.04
N LEU A 55 17.33 -8.95 27.00
CA LEU A 55 16.57 -9.74 26.00
C LEU A 55 15.07 -9.53 26.16
N ALA A 56 14.55 -9.52 27.38
CA ALA A 56 13.13 -9.25 27.65
C ALA A 56 12.68 -7.89 27.10
N LEU A 57 13.50 -6.85 27.33
CA LEU A 57 13.25 -5.51 26.77
C LEU A 57 13.34 -5.53 25.22
N PHE A 58 14.34 -6.22 24.65
CA PHE A 58 14.50 -6.36 23.21
C PHE A 58 13.29 -7.01 22.57
N LEU A 59 12.80 -8.13 23.11
CA LEU A 59 11.60 -8.82 22.67
C LEU A 59 10.34 -7.96 22.83
N ALA A 60 10.26 -7.18 23.94
CA ALA A 60 9.17 -6.27 24.15
C ALA A 60 9.14 -5.12 23.13
N VAL A 61 10.27 -4.64 22.65
CA VAL A 61 10.35 -3.65 21.56
C VAL A 61 9.96 -4.27 20.22
N THR A 62 10.56 -5.40 19.87
CA THR A 62 10.32 -6.06 18.57
C THR A 62 8.90 -6.64 18.43
N GLY A 63 8.26 -6.98 19.54
CA GLY A 63 6.88 -7.48 19.58
C GLY A 63 5.81 -6.39 19.48
N ARG A 64 6.18 -5.10 19.64
CA ARG A 64 5.23 -3.99 19.62
C ARG A 64 4.94 -3.48 18.21
N ASP A 65 3.73 -2.95 18.06
CA ASP A 65 3.34 -2.28 16.82
C ASP A 65 4.03 -0.90 16.74
N HIS A 66 4.69 -0.63 15.62
CA HIS A 66 5.43 0.62 15.37
C HIS A 66 4.52 1.85 15.20
N ALA A 67 3.20 1.66 15.17
CA ALA A 67 2.24 2.74 15.05
C ALA A 67 2.21 3.69 16.28
N LYS A 68 2.69 3.22 17.45
CA LYS A 68 2.81 4.05 18.68
C LYS A 68 4.24 4.00 19.20
N PRO A 69 5.14 4.84 18.68
CA PRO A 69 6.58 4.75 18.98
C PRO A 69 6.94 5.15 20.42
N GLY A 70 6.09 5.90 21.13
CA GLY A 70 6.39 6.41 22.48
C GLY A 70 6.82 5.33 23.48
N PRO A 71 6.01 4.29 23.74
CA PRO A 71 6.39 3.22 24.66
C PRO A 71 7.62 2.42 24.23
N ALA A 72 7.81 2.21 22.92
CA ALA A 72 8.99 1.53 22.39
C ALA A 72 10.28 2.33 22.62
N ARG A 73 10.21 3.66 22.49
CA ARG A 73 11.35 4.57 22.77
C ARG A 73 11.80 4.46 24.22
N VAL A 74 10.87 4.43 25.18
CA VAL A 74 11.20 4.28 26.61
C VAL A 74 11.91 2.95 26.85
N LEU A 75 11.47 1.87 26.23
CA LEU A 75 12.12 0.55 26.37
C LEU A 75 13.55 0.53 25.80
N VAL A 76 13.77 1.16 24.63
CA VAL A 76 15.11 1.26 24.04
C VAL A 76 16.04 2.11 24.90
N VAL A 77 15.56 3.21 25.49
CA VAL A 77 16.34 3.99 26.46
C VAL A 77 16.68 3.13 27.68
N GLY A 78 15.74 2.33 28.18
CA GLY A 78 15.97 1.35 29.24
C GLY A 78 17.02 0.29 28.88
N GLN A 79 17.02 -0.23 27.65
CA GLN A 79 18.05 -1.15 27.16
C GLN A 79 19.45 -0.51 27.11
N ILE A 80 19.54 0.73 26.65
CA ILE A 80 20.81 1.48 26.62
C ILE A 80 21.33 1.67 28.03
N ALA A 81 20.49 2.14 28.96
CA ALA A 81 20.85 2.32 30.37
C ALA A 81 21.31 0.99 30.98
N LEU A 82 20.57 -0.09 30.75
CA LEU A 82 20.91 -1.43 31.22
C LEU A 82 22.26 -1.91 30.71
N THR A 83 22.54 -1.65 29.43
CA THR A 83 23.85 -1.99 28.83
C THR A 83 24.98 -1.21 29.49
N PHE A 84 24.79 0.08 29.76
CA PHE A 84 25.79 0.86 30.48
C PHE A 84 26.02 0.36 31.92
N VAL A 85 24.96 -0.09 32.61
CA VAL A 85 25.09 -0.72 33.91
C VAL A 85 25.91 -2.01 33.81
N LEU A 86 25.65 -2.88 32.83
CA LEU A 86 26.41 -4.10 32.59
C LEU A 86 27.90 -3.79 32.36
N VAL A 87 28.20 -2.86 31.45
CA VAL A 87 29.57 -2.43 31.11
C VAL A 87 30.27 -1.80 32.34
N ALA A 88 29.52 -1.10 33.21
CA ALA A 88 30.04 -0.51 34.41
C ALA A 88 30.30 -1.52 35.56
N LEU A 89 29.63 -2.70 35.53
CA LEU A 89 29.76 -3.73 36.57
C LEU A 89 30.85 -4.76 36.24
N ALA A 90 31.20 -4.94 34.99
CA ALA A 90 32.13 -5.97 34.55
C ALA A 90 32.81 -5.61 33.22
N ARG A 91 34.09 -5.99 33.08
CA ARG A 91 34.88 -5.80 31.87
C ARG A 91 34.81 -7.07 31.02
N ALA A 92 33.74 -7.21 30.19
CA ALA A 92 33.62 -8.27 29.21
C ALA A 92 33.68 -7.69 27.79
N SER A 93 34.53 -8.25 26.94
CA SER A 93 34.91 -7.65 25.65
C SER A 93 33.76 -7.56 24.67
N ALA A 94 32.80 -8.48 24.73
CA ALA A 94 31.65 -8.52 23.86
C ALA A 94 30.43 -7.68 24.33
N MET A 95 30.41 -7.19 25.57
CA MET A 95 29.25 -6.38 26.10
C MET A 95 28.89 -5.16 25.24
N PRO A 96 29.84 -4.38 24.68
CA PRO A 96 29.53 -3.23 23.84
C PRO A 96 28.72 -3.59 22.58
N ILE A 97 28.72 -4.85 22.16
CA ILE A 97 27.90 -5.35 21.02
C ILE A 97 26.41 -5.13 21.27
N LEU A 98 25.94 -5.15 22.53
CA LEU A 98 24.55 -4.85 22.87
C LEU A 98 24.13 -3.44 22.40
N LEU A 99 25.05 -2.48 22.41
CA LEU A 99 24.78 -1.13 21.90
C LEU A 99 24.62 -1.08 20.37
N ILE A 100 25.21 -2.05 19.64
CA ILE A 100 25.02 -2.16 18.20
C ILE A 100 23.56 -2.59 17.92
N LEU A 101 23.01 -3.50 18.74
CA LEU A 101 21.60 -3.89 18.66
C LEU A 101 20.66 -2.72 18.96
N CYS A 102 21.01 -1.90 19.97
CA CYS A 102 20.27 -0.68 20.28
C CYS A 102 20.34 0.35 19.14
N ALA A 103 21.48 0.48 18.45
CA ALA A 103 21.65 1.43 17.34
C ALA A 103 20.68 1.11 16.17
N ILE A 104 20.43 -0.16 15.87
CA ILE A 104 19.42 -0.59 14.89
C ILE A 104 18.03 -0.13 15.33
N GLN A 105 17.63 -0.40 16.59
CA GLN A 105 16.32 -0.02 17.11
C GLN A 105 16.13 1.52 17.14
N ILE A 106 17.19 2.27 17.43
CA ILE A 106 17.19 3.74 17.40
C ILE A 106 16.78 4.23 16.00
N VAL A 107 17.34 3.68 14.91
CA VAL A 107 17.04 4.09 13.54
C VAL A 107 15.58 3.81 13.16
N TYR A 108 14.98 2.75 13.69
CA TYR A 108 13.55 2.44 13.46
C TYR A 108 12.59 3.40 14.20
N LEU A 109 13.01 3.96 15.34
CA LEU A 109 12.11 4.68 16.23
C LEU A 109 12.27 6.21 16.23
N TRP A 110 13.40 6.73 15.75
CA TRP A 110 13.68 8.18 15.74
C TRP A 110 14.02 8.68 14.34
N SER A 111 13.97 10.00 14.18
CA SER A 111 14.41 10.64 12.94
C SER A 111 15.92 10.50 12.75
N PRO A 112 16.46 10.55 11.52
CA PRO A 112 17.89 10.35 11.26
C PRO A 112 18.80 11.29 12.07
N ARG A 113 18.40 12.54 12.25
CA ARG A 113 19.19 13.53 13.05
C ARG A 113 19.26 13.15 14.52
N VAL A 114 18.12 12.72 15.10
CA VAL A 114 18.05 12.29 16.51
C VAL A 114 18.80 10.97 16.68
N SER A 115 18.67 10.03 15.74
CA SER A 115 19.40 8.77 15.78
C SER A 115 20.92 9.00 15.77
N ALA A 116 21.42 9.87 14.90
CA ALA A 116 22.83 10.23 14.88
C ALA A 116 23.31 10.85 16.20
N ALA A 117 22.53 11.79 16.75
CA ALA A 117 22.86 12.44 18.04
C ALA A 117 22.89 11.42 19.20
N LEU A 118 21.94 10.48 19.25
CA LEU A 118 21.91 9.42 20.26
C LEU A 118 23.10 8.48 20.15
N ILE A 119 23.47 8.05 18.94
CA ILE A 119 24.63 7.18 18.71
C ILE A 119 25.94 7.91 19.12
N VAL A 120 26.08 9.19 18.81
CA VAL A 120 27.23 9.99 19.26
C VAL A 120 27.27 10.07 20.80
N ALA A 121 26.14 10.37 21.46
CA ALA A 121 26.07 10.43 22.91
C ALA A 121 26.45 9.09 23.56
N ILE A 122 25.95 7.96 23.02
CA ILE A 122 26.31 6.61 23.48
C ILE A 122 27.83 6.41 23.40
N ASN A 123 28.48 6.81 22.32
CA ASN A 123 29.91 6.62 22.14
C ASN A 123 30.75 7.56 23.00
N ILE A 124 30.27 8.76 23.34
CA ILE A 124 30.92 9.62 24.34
C ILE A 124 30.93 8.94 25.70
N VAL A 125 29.80 8.38 26.13
CA VAL A 125 29.72 7.64 27.41
C VAL A 125 30.62 6.40 27.37
N MET A 126 30.65 5.65 26.29
CA MET A 126 31.55 4.51 26.12
C MET A 126 33.03 4.89 26.18
N TYR A 127 33.42 6.02 25.57
CA TYR A 127 34.79 6.53 25.68
C TYR A 127 35.19 6.79 27.14
N LEU A 128 34.29 7.42 27.93
CA LEU A 128 34.54 7.68 29.32
C LEU A 128 34.66 6.38 30.13
N LEU A 129 33.83 5.36 29.86
CA LEU A 129 33.92 4.06 30.47
C LEU A 129 35.21 3.30 30.11
N TYR A 130 35.62 3.31 28.84
CA TYR A 130 36.87 2.71 28.44
C TYR A 130 38.09 3.37 29.06
N ARG A 131 38.06 4.71 29.20
CA ARG A 131 39.16 5.47 29.78
C ARG A 131 39.25 5.29 31.32
N HIS A 132 38.12 5.39 32.04
CA HIS A 132 38.11 5.50 33.49
C HIS A 132 37.67 4.20 34.21
N ALA A 133 36.81 3.37 33.57
CA ALA A 133 36.33 2.15 34.17
C ALA A 133 37.15 0.93 33.79
N TRP A 134 37.45 0.85 32.49
CA TRP A 134 38.13 -0.32 31.95
C TRP A 134 39.65 -0.08 31.80
N GLU A 135 40.10 1.15 31.87
CA GLU A 135 41.51 1.56 31.73
C GLU A 135 42.18 0.93 30.51
N VAL A 136 41.45 0.96 29.39
CA VAL A 136 41.91 0.39 28.12
C VAL A 136 43.13 1.19 27.63
N GLY A 137 44.20 0.52 27.18
CA GLY A 137 45.43 1.20 26.73
C GLY A 137 45.20 2.13 25.55
N ALA A 138 44.17 1.90 24.72
CA ALA A 138 43.81 2.75 23.58
C ALA A 138 42.31 3.05 23.55
N PRO A 139 41.76 3.83 24.49
CA PRO A 139 40.30 4.03 24.62
C PRO A 139 39.67 4.68 23.39
N MET A 140 40.39 5.56 22.72
CA MET A 140 39.92 6.22 21.49
C MET A 140 39.74 5.21 20.35
N VAL A 141 40.71 4.31 20.17
CA VAL A 141 40.63 3.28 19.11
C VAL A 141 39.47 2.33 19.36
N SER A 142 39.27 1.87 20.61
CA SER A 142 38.16 1.01 20.98
C SER A 142 36.81 1.69 20.78
N THR A 143 36.71 2.99 21.09
CA THR A 143 35.50 3.78 20.86
C THR A 143 35.19 3.96 19.38
N VAL A 144 36.20 4.35 18.58
CA VAL A 144 36.04 4.52 17.13
C VAL A 144 35.63 3.20 16.46
N LEU A 145 36.25 2.09 16.86
CA LEU A 145 35.87 0.77 16.35
C LEU A 145 34.40 0.44 16.66
N ASN A 146 33.98 0.62 17.93
CA ASN A 146 32.59 0.39 18.34
C ASN A 146 31.61 1.32 17.61
N ALA A 147 31.94 2.61 17.49
CA ALA A 147 31.16 3.59 16.75
C ALA A 147 31.03 3.21 15.26
N SER A 148 32.10 2.68 14.65
CA SER A 148 32.06 2.22 13.26
C SER A 148 31.11 1.05 13.07
N PHE A 149 31.10 0.06 13.97
CA PHE A 149 30.11 -1.04 13.91
C PHE A 149 28.68 -0.55 14.14
N GLN A 150 28.46 0.35 15.09
CA GLN A 150 27.15 0.98 15.30
C GLN A 150 26.69 1.76 14.08
N ALA A 151 27.57 2.55 13.48
CA ALA A 151 27.27 3.32 12.28
C ALA A 151 26.96 2.39 11.09
N PHE A 152 27.73 1.33 10.91
CA PHE A 152 27.45 0.32 9.88
C PHE A 152 26.09 -0.33 10.06
N ALA A 153 25.76 -0.77 11.28
CA ALA A 153 24.47 -1.38 11.60
C ALA A 153 23.30 -0.39 11.41
N ALA A 154 23.48 0.86 11.85
CA ALA A 154 22.51 1.94 11.70
C ALA A 154 22.27 2.30 10.23
N LEU A 155 23.33 2.42 9.41
CA LEU A 155 23.21 2.68 7.98
C LEU A 155 22.53 1.52 7.24
N THR A 156 22.91 0.28 7.58
CA THR A 156 22.29 -0.91 6.97
C THR A 156 20.78 -0.95 7.29
N ALA A 157 20.38 -0.66 8.53
CA ALA A 157 18.98 -0.56 8.92
C ALA A 157 18.26 0.58 8.18
N TRP A 158 18.89 1.74 8.08
CA TRP A 158 18.34 2.89 7.36
C TRP A 158 18.14 2.59 5.87
N PHE A 159 19.14 2.02 5.18
CA PHE A 159 19.00 1.60 3.79
C PHE A 159 17.91 0.54 3.60
N ALA A 160 17.78 -0.41 4.53
CA ALA A 160 16.73 -1.41 4.45
C ALA A 160 15.32 -0.77 4.53
N ILE A 161 15.13 0.18 5.45
CA ILE A 161 13.87 0.94 5.60
C ILE A 161 13.59 1.78 4.35
N ASP A 162 14.60 2.46 3.82
CA ASP A 162 14.47 3.32 2.65
C ASP A 162 14.16 2.50 1.38
N ALA A 163 14.84 1.36 1.20
CA ALA A 163 14.57 0.42 0.11
C ALA A 163 13.15 -0.17 0.18
N GLU A 164 12.65 -0.45 1.38
CA GLU A 164 11.27 -0.94 1.57
C GLU A 164 10.25 0.13 1.20
N ARG A 165 10.45 1.37 1.64
CA ARG A 165 9.60 2.52 1.28
C ARG A 165 9.61 2.79 -0.24
N ALA A 166 10.77 2.70 -0.87
CA ALA A 166 10.90 2.87 -2.32
C ALA A 166 10.17 1.76 -3.08
N ARG A 167 10.25 0.51 -2.61
CA ARG A 167 9.52 -0.63 -3.19
C ARG A 167 8.00 -0.45 -3.09
N ASP A 168 7.51 -0.03 -1.93
CA ASP A 168 6.07 0.18 -1.71
C ASP A 168 5.55 1.32 -2.60
N ALA A 169 6.30 2.43 -2.69
CA ALA A 169 5.98 3.54 -3.58
C ALA A 169 5.95 3.10 -5.05
N LEU A 170 6.94 2.31 -5.49
CA LEU A 170 7.01 1.79 -6.86
C LEU A 170 5.84 0.84 -7.16
N ALA A 171 5.51 -0.06 -6.22
CA ALA A 171 4.38 -0.98 -6.36
C ALA A 171 3.06 -0.23 -6.52
N THR A 172 2.84 0.82 -5.71
CA THR A 172 1.67 1.67 -5.79
C THR A 172 1.58 2.38 -7.14
N THR A 173 2.68 3.02 -7.59
CA THR A 173 2.72 3.71 -8.88
C THR A 173 2.50 2.76 -10.06
N ASN A 174 3.05 1.55 -10.00
CA ASN A 174 2.86 0.54 -11.04
C ASN A 174 1.41 0.07 -11.11
N ALA A 175 0.75 -0.13 -9.96
CA ALA A 175 -0.68 -0.47 -9.93
C ALA A 175 -1.56 0.64 -10.53
N GLU A 176 -1.27 1.91 -10.20
CA GLU A 176 -1.96 3.06 -10.81
C GLU A 176 -1.81 3.08 -12.33
N LEU A 177 -0.60 2.85 -12.82
CA LEU A 177 -0.30 2.87 -14.24
C LEU A 177 -1.01 1.74 -14.98
N LEU A 178 -1.04 0.54 -14.41
CA LEU A 178 -1.76 -0.61 -14.97
C LEU A 178 -3.28 -0.37 -14.98
N ALA A 179 -3.85 0.17 -13.91
CA ALA A 179 -5.27 0.50 -13.83
C ALA A 179 -5.66 1.56 -14.88
N THR A 180 -4.87 2.63 -15.00
CA THR A 180 -5.10 3.68 -16.01
C THR A 180 -4.97 3.12 -17.43
N ARG A 181 -3.98 2.26 -17.68
CA ARG A 181 -3.81 1.60 -18.99
C ARG A 181 -5.00 0.70 -19.35
N SER A 182 -5.54 -0.01 -18.38
CA SER A 182 -6.75 -0.84 -18.55
C SER A 182 -7.95 0.01 -18.98
N LEU A 183 -8.18 1.15 -18.31
CA LEU A 183 -9.24 2.08 -18.67
C LEU A 183 -9.08 2.69 -20.06
N LEU A 184 -7.86 3.10 -20.41
CA LEU A 184 -7.59 3.65 -21.75
C LEU A 184 -7.83 2.61 -22.83
N ALA A 185 -7.46 1.34 -22.60
CA ALA A 185 -7.73 0.26 -23.54
C ALA A 185 -9.23 0.01 -23.72
N GLU A 186 -10.01 0.04 -22.63
CA GLU A 186 -11.47 -0.09 -22.66
C GLU A 186 -12.10 1.09 -23.42
N SER A 187 -11.72 2.32 -23.10
CA SER A 187 -12.19 3.54 -23.77
C SER A 187 -11.86 3.54 -25.26
N ALA A 188 -10.67 3.06 -25.66
CA ALA A 188 -10.28 2.95 -27.05
C ALA A 188 -11.14 1.92 -27.82
N ARG A 189 -11.46 0.77 -27.17
CA ARG A 189 -12.37 -0.24 -27.75
C ARG A 189 -13.77 0.32 -27.97
N ASP A 190 -14.30 1.07 -27.01
CA ASP A 190 -15.61 1.69 -27.11
C ASP A 190 -15.64 2.77 -28.19
N GLY A 191 -14.60 3.59 -28.28
CA GLY A 191 -14.43 4.56 -29.35
C GLY A 191 -14.42 3.92 -30.74
N GLU A 192 -13.72 2.80 -30.92
CA GLU A 192 -13.66 2.04 -32.19
C GLU A 192 -15.01 1.41 -32.51
N ARG A 193 -15.72 0.83 -31.54
CA ARG A 193 -17.09 0.31 -31.76
C ARG A 193 -18.04 1.40 -32.23
N LEU A 194 -18.00 2.58 -31.62
CA LEU A 194 -18.83 3.71 -32.06
C LEU A 194 -18.45 4.24 -33.43
N ARG A 195 -17.15 4.21 -33.80
CA ARG A 195 -16.67 4.58 -35.14
C ARG A 195 -17.20 3.58 -36.20
N LEU A 196 -17.02 2.29 -35.98
CA LEU A 196 -17.51 1.22 -36.85
C LEU A 196 -19.03 1.27 -36.98
N SER A 197 -19.76 1.51 -35.92
CA SER A 197 -21.21 1.67 -35.93
C SER A 197 -21.65 2.81 -36.86
N ARG A 198 -20.95 3.96 -36.82
CA ARG A 198 -21.23 5.10 -37.74
C ARG A 198 -20.89 4.76 -39.18
N GLU A 199 -19.72 4.19 -39.45
CA GLU A 199 -19.30 3.78 -40.79
C GLU A 199 -20.28 2.75 -41.43
N LEU A 200 -20.72 1.77 -40.63
CA LEU A 200 -21.71 0.78 -41.11
C LEU A 200 -23.07 1.46 -41.39
N HIS A 201 -23.50 2.40 -40.54
CA HIS A 201 -24.74 3.12 -40.78
C HIS A 201 -24.69 3.96 -42.06
N ASP A 202 -23.59 4.72 -42.24
CA ASP A 202 -23.47 5.68 -43.35
C ASP A 202 -23.21 4.96 -44.68
N VAL A 203 -22.32 3.99 -44.70
CA VAL A 203 -21.95 3.32 -45.99
C VAL A 203 -22.96 2.25 -46.36
N ALA A 204 -23.26 1.31 -45.45
CA ALA A 204 -24.13 0.20 -45.75
C ALA A 204 -25.61 0.62 -45.75
N GLY A 205 -26.04 1.43 -44.77
CA GLY A 205 -27.42 1.91 -44.69
C GLY A 205 -27.86 2.74 -45.88
N HIS A 206 -27.03 3.69 -46.36
CA HIS A 206 -27.32 4.48 -47.53
C HIS A 206 -27.33 3.66 -48.83
N LYS A 207 -26.35 2.77 -49.04
CA LYS A 207 -26.27 1.93 -50.22
C LYS A 207 -27.44 0.94 -50.33
N LEU A 208 -27.81 0.29 -49.23
CA LEU A 208 -28.96 -0.62 -49.16
C LEU A 208 -30.28 0.09 -49.32
N THR A 209 -30.43 1.31 -48.82
CA THR A 209 -31.63 2.12 -49.05
C THR A 209 -31.77 2.50 -50.53
N ALA A 210 -30.67 2.88 -51.18
CA ALA A 210 -30.65 3.14 -52.63
C ALA A 210 -30.99 1.87 -53.44
N LEU A 211 -30.43 0.72 -53.04
CA LEU A 211 -30.74 -0.58 -53.69
C LEU A 211 -32.22 -0.93 -53.55
N LYS A 212 -32.80 -0.78 -52.36
CA LYS A 212 -34.23 -0.99 -52.09
C LYS A 212 -35.12 -0.10 -52.99
N LEU A 213 -34.76 1.19 -53.10
CA LEU A 213 -35.51 2.12 -53.96
C LEU A 213 -35.46 1.71 -55.42
N ASN A 214 -34.30 1.29 -55.94
CA ASN A 214 -34.16 0.80 -57.29
C ASN A 214 -34.94 -0.49 -57.55
N LEU A 215 -34.89 -1.45 -56.62
CA LEU A 215 -35.69 -2.69 -56.68
C LEU A 215 -37.17 -2.41 -56.64
N ALA A 216 -37.63 -1.46 -55.83
CA ALA A 216 -39.02 -1.03 -55.76
C ALA A 216 -39.49 -0.34 -57.08
N ALA A 217 -38.58 0.39 -57.74
CA ALA A 217 -38.86 0.96 -59.05
C ALA A 217 -38.97 -0.12 -60.13
N LEU A 218 -38.08 -1.12 -60.15
CA LEU A 218 -38.14 -2.28 -61.02
C LEU A 218 -39.42 -3.10 -60.83
N ALA A 219 -39.86 -3.31 -59.62
CA ALA A 219 -41.10 -4.05 -59.32
C ALA A 219 -42.37 -3.34 -59.84
N ARG A 220 -42.28 -2.05 -60.19
CA ARG A 220 -43.40 -1.28 -60.77
C ARG A 220 -43.39 -1.32 -62.30
N ASP A 221 -42.34 -1.86 -62.95
CA ASP A 221 -42.29 -2.02 -64.41
C ASP A 221 -43.27 -3.12 -64.78
N PRO A 222 -44.29 -2.87 -65.74
CA PRO A 222 -45.24 -3.86 -66.13
C PRO A 222 -44.60 -5.08 -66.85
N ARG A 223 -43.36 -4.97 -67.39
CA ARG A 223 -42.60 -6.05 -67.95
C ARG A 223 -42.04 -7.05 -66.97
N LEU A 224 -41.91 -6.65 -65.73
CA LEU A 224 -41.40 -7.45 -64.58
C LEU A 224 -42.50 -7.76 -63.55
N ALA A 225 -43.73 -7.41 -63.88
CA ALA A 225 -44.87 -7.70 -62.98
C ALA A 225 -45.05 -9.21 -62.84
N GLY A 226 -44.81 -9.73 -61.60
CA GLY A 226 -44.87 -11.17 -61.29
C GLY A 226 -43.52 -11.91 -61.35
N ASP A 227 -42.40 -11.23 -61.62
CA ASP A 227 -41.06 -11.84 -61.57
C ASP A 227 -40.68 -12.23 -60.12
N ALA A 228 -40.65 -13.56 -59.91
CA ALA A 228 -40.30 -14.13 -58.60
C ALA A 228 -38.87 -13.75 -58.13
N GLN A 229 -37.95 -13.49 -59.07
CA GLN A 229 -36.55 -13.19 -58.81
C GLN A 229 -36.39 -11.74 -58.36
N ALA A 230 -37.12 -10.79 -58.95
CA ALA A 230 -37.18 -9.40 -58.51
C ALA A 230 -37.79 -9.27 -57.11
N ALA A 231 -38.86 -10.00 -56.84
CA ALA A 231 -39.49 -10.05 -55.51
C ALA A 231 -38.58 -10.68 -54.45
N LEU A 232 -37.79 -11.69 -54.80
CA LEU A 232 -36.78 -12.28 -53.89
C LEU A 232 -35.67 -11.30 -53.58
N CYS A 233 -35.10 -10.60 -54.56
CA CYS A 233 -34.07 -9.57 -54.35
C CYS A 233 -34.55 -8.43 -53.44
N ALA A 234 -35.80 -7.99 -53.59
CA ALA A 234 -36.37 -6.97 -52.75
C ALA A 234 -36.48 -7.43 -51.26
N ARG A 235 -36.93 -8.66 -51.01
CA ARG A 235 -36.99 -9.25 -49.66
C ARG A 235 -35.61 -9.36 -49.05
N LEU A 236 -34.62 -9.90 -49.76
CA LEU A 236 -33.23 -10.04 -49.26
C LEU A 236 -32.60 -8.68 -48.95
N ALA A 237 -32.89 -7.62 -49.72
CA ALA A 237 -32.42 -6.27 -49.42
C ALA A 237 -33.06 -5.70 -48.11
N ASP A 238 -34.35 -5.99 -47.91
CA ASP A 238 -35.03 -5.58 -46.67
C ASP A 238 -34.52 -6.33 -45.44
N GLU A 239 -34.32 -7.64 -45.53
CA GLU A 239 -33.73 -8.47 -44.47
C GLU A 239 -32.32 -7.97 -44.12
N LEU A 240 -31.45 -7.78 -45.13
CA LEU A 240 -30.08 -7.29 -44.90
C LEU A 240 -30.04 -5.89 -44.26
N LEU A 241 -30.98 -4.99 -44.64
CA LEU A 241 -31.08 -3.68 -44.04
C LEU A 241 -31.54 -3.76 -42.55
N ALA A 242 -32.44 -4.69 -42.22
CA ALA A 242 -32.89 -4.96 -40.87
C ALA A 242 -31.73 -5.53 -40.01
N ASP A 243 -30.98 -6.51 -40.56
CA ASP A 243 -29.85 -7.12 -39.88
C ASP A 243 -28.75 -6.11 -39.58
N ILE A 244 -28.38 -5.27 -40.53
CA ILE A 244 -27.38 -4.21 -40.32
C ILE A 244 -27.85 -3.21 -39.27
N ARG A 245 -29.14 -2.81 -39.30
CA ARG A 245 -29.68 -1.93 -38.27
C ARG A 245 -29.63 -2.58 -36.89
N GLY A 246 -29.89 -3.88 -36.77
CA GLY A 246 -29.76 -4.68 -35.55
C GLY A 246 -28.34 -4.67 -35.01
N VAL A 247 -27.35 -4.96 -35.87
CA VAL A 247 -25.92 -4.94 -35.52
C VAL A 247 -25.47 -3.55 -35.09
N VAL A 248 -25.86 -2.50 -35.81
CA VAL A 248 -25.54 -1.10 -35.47
C VAL A 248 -26.18 -0.68 -34.13
N ALA A 249 -27.42 -1.09 -33.88
CA ALA A 249 -28.07 -0.85 -32.60
C ALA A 249 -27.32 -1.55 -31.45
N GLN A 250 -26.92 -2.80 -31.64
CA GLN A 250 -26.16 -3.58 -30.67
C GLN A 250 -24.76 -2.98 -30.41
N MET A 251 -24.09 -2.45 -31.43
CA MET A 251 -22.81 -1.75 -31.29
C MET A 251 -22.93 -0.39 -30.57
N ARG A 252 -24.08 0.28 -30.69
CA ARG A 252 -24.36 1.58 -30.01
C ARG A 252 -24.71 1.43 -28.52
N HIS A 253 -25.15 0.27 -28.09
CA HIS A 253 -25.36 -0.02 -26.69
C HIS A 253 -24.01 -0.31 -26.02
N SER A 254 -23.16 0.72 -25.95
CA SER A 254 -22.02 0.76 -25.03
C SER A 254 -22.57 1.06 -23.66
N ASP A 255 -22.72 0.04 -22.82
CA ASP A 255 -23.24 0.18 -21.45
C ASP A 255 -22.27 0.91 -20.49
N GLY A 256 -21.25 1.60 -21.03
CA GLY A 256 -20.21 2.30 -20.27
C GLY A 256 -19.00 1.42 -19.94
N LEU A 257 -18.03 2.02 -19.22
CA LEU A 257 -16.75 1.41 -18.84
C LEU A 257 -16.90 0.45 -17.65
N ASP A 258 -16.31 -0.74 -17.76
CA ASP A 258 -16.21 -1.70 -16.65
C ASP A 258 -14.96 -1.38 -15.80
N LEU A 259 -15.17 -1.22 -14.49
CA LEU A 259 -14.10 -0.91 -13.54
C LEU A 259 -13.53 -2.15 -12.83
N GLY A 260 -14.07 -3.34 -13.06
CA GLY A 260 -13.74 -4.55 -12.31
C GLY A 260 -12.25 -4.85 -12.29
N ASP A 261 -11.66 -4.99 -13.47
CA ASP A 261 -10.23 -5.31 -13.62
C ASP A 261 -9.32 -4.20 -13.07
N ALA A 262 -9.68 -2.93 -13.35
CA ALA A 262 -8.90 -1.79 -12.88
C ALA A 262 -8.90 -1.67 -11.35
N LEU A 263 -10.04 -1.91 -10.70
CA LEU A 263 -10.17 -1.90 -9.24
C LEU A 263 -9.46 -3.10 -8.60
N ALA A 264 -9.51 -4.29 -9.23
CA ALA A 264 -8.80 -5.48 -8.75
C ALA A 264 -7.28 -5.27 -8.77
N VAL A 265 -6.75 -4.64 -9.82
CA VAL A 265 -5.32 -4.32 -9.93
C VAL A 265 -4.85 -3.33 -8.86
N LEU A 266 -5.69 -2.34 -8.49
CA LEU A 266 -5.36 -1.38 -7.42
C LEU A 266 -5.21 -2.04 -6.04
N ALA A 267 -5.86 -3.16 -5.79
CA ALA A 267 -5.78 -3.89 -4.52
C ALA A 267 -4.49 -4.69 -4.35
N ALA A 268 -3.87 -5.12 -5.47
CA ALA A 268 -2.76 -6.06 -5.48
C ALA A 268 -1.52 -5.65 -4.68
N PRO A 269 -1.08 -4.36 -4.65
CA PRO A 269 0.12 -3.94 -3.91
C PRO A 269 -0.04 -3.92 -2.39
N PHE A 270 -1.29 -3.93 -1.89
CA PHE A 270 -1.56 -3.75 -0.47
C PHE A 270 -1.84 -5.08 0.22
N PRO A 271 -0.91 -5.60 1.06
CA PRO A 271 -1.15 -6.82 1.85
C PRO A 271 -2.21 -6.59 2.94
N ARG A 272 -2.43 -5.33 3.35
CA ARG A 272 -3.47 -4.88 4.29
C ARG A 272 -3.83 -3.41 4.04
N PRO A 273 -5.12 -3.04 4.15
CA PRO A 273 -6.27 -3.90 4.43
C PRO A 273 -6.58 -4.88 3.27
N ARG A 274 -7.14 -6.05 3.57
CA ARG A 274 -7.64 -6.97 2.54
C ARG A 274 -8.86 -6.36 1.88
N MET A 275 -8.80 -6.10 0.59
CA MET A 275 -9.92 -5.54 -0.16
C MET A 275 -10.93 -6.61 -0.54
N HIS A 276 -12.20 -6.32 -0.25
CA HIS A 276 -13.37 -7.09 -0.68
C HIS A 276 -14.12 -6.25 -1.71
N LEU A 277 -14.04 -6.65 -2.98
CA LEU A 277 -14.64 -5.92 -4.09
C LEU A 277 -15.97 -6.57 -4.49
N GLN A 278 -17.02 -5.76 -4.56
CA GLN A 278 -18.33 -6.15 -5.08
C GLN A 278 -18.81 -5.11 -6.09
N ILE A 279 -19.09 -5.54 -7.32
CA ILE A 279 -19.57 -4.70 -8.41
C ILE A 279 -20.87 -5.30 -8.93
N ASP A 280 -21.94 -4.52 -8.95
CA ASP A 280 -23.20 -4.94 -9.55
C ASP A 280 -23.05 -5.02 -11.08
N ALA A 281 -23.65 -6.03 -11.70
CA ALA A 281 -23.53 -6.29 -13.14
C ALA A 281 -23.93 -5.12 -14.06
N GLY A 282 -24.79 -4.22 -13.56
CA GLY A 282 -25.21 -3.00 -14.27
C GLY A 282 -24.43 -1.73 -13.87
N ALA A 283 -23.45 -1.82 -12.99
CA ALA A 283 -22.72 -0.67 -12.47
C ALA A 283 -21.57 -0.27 -13.41
N ARG A 284 -21.93 0.24 -14.61
CA ARG A 284 -20.98 0.75 -15.60
C ARG A 284 -20.90 2.26 -15.57
N VAL A 285 -19.72 2.80 -15.86
CA VAL A 285 -19.42 4.23 -15.78
C VAL A 285 -19.50 4.87 -17.15
N GLY A 286 -20.23 5.98 -17.27
CA GLY A 286 -20.56 6.58 -18.56
C GLY A 286 -19.38 7.25 -19.28
N THR A 287 -18.38 7.77 -18.55
CA THR A 287 -17.24 8.48 -19.14
C THR A 287 -15.91 8.09 -18.48
N LEU A 288 -14.81 8.26 -19.22
CA LEU A 288 -13.46 8.04 -18.71
C LEU A 288 -13.15 8.94 -17.49
N ALA A 289 -13.59 10.19 -17.51
CA ALA A 289 -13.39 11.11 -16.40
C ALA A 289 -14.10 10.66 -15.10
N GLN A 290 -15.31 10.12 -15.22
CA GLN A 290 -16.02 9.50 -14.10
C GLN A 290 -15.31 8.26 -13.59
N ALA A 291 -14.81 7.40 -14.50
CA ALA A 291 -14.04 6.21 -14.16
C ALA A 291 -12.75 6.54 -13.40
N GLU A 292 -12.00 7.52 -13.86
CA GLU A 292 -10.80 8.03 -13.18
C GLU A 292 -11.10 8.60 -11.79
N ALA A 293 -12.19 9.36 -11.65
CA ALA A 293 -12.60 9.91 -10.35
C ALA A 293 -12.91 8.79 -9.33
N LEU A 294 -13.62 7.73 -9.75
CA LEU A 294 -13.93 6.58 -8.89
C LEU A 294 -12.68 5.77 -8.53
N LEU A 295 -11.79 5.51 -9.50
CA LEU A 295 -10.53 4.83 -9.25
C LEU A 295 -9.67 5.57 -8.23
N ARG A 296 -9.54 6.88 -8.38
CA ARG A 296 -8.81 7.73 -7.43
C ARG A 296 -9.48 7.74 -6.05
N ALA A 297 -10.81 7.67 -5.98
CA ALA A 297 -11.52 7.55 -4.71
C ALA A 297 -11.21 6.21 -4.00
N VAL A 298 -11.21 5.10 -4.71
CA VAL A 298 -10.84 3.80 -4.16
C VAL A 298 -9.36 3.78 -3.72
N GLN A 299 -8.46 4.29 -4.53
CA GLN A 299 -7.04 4.39 -4.23
C GLN A 299 -6.77 5.18 -2.94
N GLU A 300 -7.39 6.35 -2.80
CA GLU A 300 -7.28 7.16 -1.59
C GLU A 300 -7.91 6.45 -0.38
N GLY A 301 -9.05 5.76 -0.57
CA GLY A 301 -9.68 4.93 0.46
C GLY A 301 -8.76 3.82 0.96
N ILE A 302 -8.10 3.08 0.05
CA ILE A 302 -7.11 2.04 0.40
C ILE A 302 -5.94 2.66 1.18
N THR A 303 -5.39 3.78 0.67
CA THR A 303 -4.26 4.47 1.30
C THR A 303 -4.60 4.96 2.70
N ASN A 304 -5.79 5.54 2.89
CA ASN A 304 -6.26 6.03 4.17
C ASN A 304 -6.50 4.88 5.15
N ALA A 305 -7.11 3.78 4.71
CA ALA A 305 -7.30 2.59 5.51
C ALA A 305 -5.95 1.96 5.93
N ALA A 306 -4.98 1.87 5.02
CA ALA A 306 -3.65 1.33 5.30
C ALA A 306 -2.83 2.20 6.26
N ARG A 307 -2.87 3.54 6.09
CA ARG A 307 -2.00 4.48 6.83
C ARG A 307 -2.60 4.99 8.14
N HIS A 308 -3.92 5.14 8.20
CA HIS A 308 -4.56 5.91 9.27
C HIS A 308 -5.52 5.09 10.14
N SER A 309 -6.12 4.02 9.61
CA SER A 309 -7.16 3.29 10.33
C SER A 309 -6.70 1.98 10.98
N GLN A 310 -5.53 1.46 10.61
CA GLN A 310 -5.08 0.11 11.00
C GLN A 310 -6.10 -0.99 10.64
N ALA A 311 -6.85 -0.77 9.58
CA ALA A 311 -7.89 -1.68 9.12
C ALA A 311 -7.31 -3.04 8.70
N GLN A 312 -8.07 -4.10 8.96
CA GLN A 312 -7.76 -5.43 8.45
C GLN A 312 -8.48 -5.69 7.13
N ASN A 313 -9.68 -5.13 6.97
CA ASN A 313 -10.54 -5.30 5.81
C ASN A 313 -11.02 -3.96 5.28
N LEU A 314 -11.18 -3.89 3.95
CA LEU A 314 -11.76 -2.78 3.23
C LEU A 314 -12.80 -3.34 2.26
N TRP A 315 -14.03 -2.93 2.41
CA TRP A 315 -15.11 -3.27 1.47
C TRP A 315 -15.30 -2.14 0.49
N VAL A 316 -15.27 -2.48 -0.80
CA VAL A 316 -15.54 -1.57 -1.92
C VAL A 316 -16.71 -2.12 -2.69
N VAL A 317 -17.82 -1.40 -2.69
CA VAL A 317 -19.07 -1.81 -3.32
C VAL A 317 -19.48 -0.75 -4.32
N LEU A 318 -19.58 -1.15 -5.60
CA LEU A 318 -20.08 -0.29 -6.68
C LEU A 318 -21.47 -0.77 -7.10
N ARG A 319 -22.47 0.09 -6.95
CA ARG A 319 -23.88 -0.22 -7.26
C ARG A 319 -24.47 0.81 -8.20
N ARG A 320 -25.40 0.35 -9.04
CA ARG A 320 -26.24 1.22 -9.85
C ARG A 320 -27.61 1.38 -9.20
N ASP A 321 -27.98 2.60 -8.90
CA ASP A 321 -29.34 3.01 -8.55
C ASP A 321 -30.03 3.59 -9.80
N SER A 322 -31.35 3.78 -9.78
CA SER A 322 -32.14 4.23 -10.94
C SER A 322 -31.60 5.53 -11.59
N ALA A 323 -31.02 6.45 -10.82
CA ALA A 323 -30.54 7.76 -11.29
C ALA A 323 -29.06 8.02 -10.98
N SER A 324 -28.35 7.13 -10.29
CA SER A 324 -26.98 7.38 -9.87
C SER A 324 -26.16 6.08 -9.77
N LEU A 325 -24.87 6.22 -9.97
CA LEU A 325 -23.89 5.20 -9.63
C LEU A 325 -23.35 5.52 -8.24
N ARG A 326 -23.37 4.56 -7.32
CA ARG A 326 -22.89 4.70 -5.95
C ARG A 326 -21.69 3.82 -5.67
N LEU A 327 -20.65 4.43 -5.10
CA LEU A 327 -19.46 3.74 -4.63
C LEU A 327 -19.40 3.89 -3.10
N ASP A 328 -19.48 2.76 -2.40
CA ASP A 328 -19.31 2.66 -0.96
C ASP A 328 -17.93 2.07 -0.66
N ILE A 329 -17.12 2.77 0.15
CA ILE A 329 -15.82 2.30 0.62
C ILE A 329 -15.87 2.34 2.15
N ARG A 330 -15.72 1.17 2.78
CA ARG A 330 -15.82 1.02 4.23
C ARG A 330 -14.66 0.22 4.78
N ASP A 331 -14.03 0.69 5.85
CA ASP A 331 -13.01 -0.04 6.59
C ASP A 331 -13.48 -0.47 7.99
N ASP A 332 -12.81 -1.48 8.56
CA ASP A 332 -13.02 -1.98 9.92
C ASP A 332 -11.99 -1.45 10.91
N GLY A 333 -11.28 -0.39 10.56
CA GLY A 333 -10.22 0.16 11.38
C GLY A 333 -10.74 0.98 12.56
N ARG A 334 -9.78 1.50 13.33
CA ARG A 334 -10.05 2.43 14.43
C ARG A 334 -9.59 3.82 13.99
N GLY A 335 -10.47 4.58 13.35
CA GLY A 335 -10.19 5.97 13.00
C GLY A 335 -9.93 6.79 14.28
N GLY A 336 -8.68 7.15 14.54
CA GLY A 336 -8.31 7.99 15.68
C GLY A 336 -8.49 9.47 15.34
N GLY A 337 -9.23 10.24 16.16
CA GLY A 337 -9.36 11.69 16.04
C GLY A 337 -10.54 12.18 15.19
N ASP A 338 -10.77 13.49 15.16
CA ASP A 338 -11.79 14.14 14.32
C ASP A 338 -11.52 13.85 12.83
N LEU A 339 -12.57 13.49 12.08
CA LEU A 339 -12.55 13.40 10.62
C LEU A 339 -12.39 14.81 10.02
N ARG A 340 -11.21 15.42 10.21
CA ARG A 340 -10.90 16.66 9.50
C ARG A 340 -10.50 16.30 8.07
N PRO A 341 -11.17 16.87 7.04
CA PRO A 341 -10.81 16.63 5.65
C PRO A 341 -9.35 17.08 5.41
N GLY A 342 -8.45 16.12 5.33
CA GLY A 342 -7.09 16.35 4.83
C GLY A 342 -7.09 16.61 3.33
N ASN A 343 -5.91 16.90 2.76
CA ASN A 343 -5.76 17.16 1.32
C ASN A 343 -6.31 16.02 0.43
N GLY A 344 -6.22 14.76 0.87
CA GLY A 344 -6.73 13.60 0.13
C GLY A 344 -8.24 13.58 -0.02
N LEU A 345 -9.00 13.74 1.08
CA LEU A 345 -10.46 13.77 1.08
C LEU A 345 -10.99 15.01 0.33
N ARG A 346 -10.32 16.14 0.47
CA ARG A 346 -10.68 17.37 -0.26
C ARG A 346 -10.49 17.19 -1.76
N GLY A 347 -9.33 16.69 -2.20
CA GLY A 347 -9.06 16.43 -3.61
C GLY A 347 -9.98 15.35 -4.20
N MET A 348 -10.43 14.36 -3.41
CA MET A 348 -11.45 13.39 -3.82
C MET A 348 -12.79 14.07 -4.05
N SER A 349 -13.24 14.90 -3.12
CA SER A 349 -14.50 15.66 -3.24
C SER A 349 -14.49 16.61 -4.46
N GLU A 350 -13.39 17.33 -4.68
CA GLU A 350 -13.24 18.24 -5.83
C GLU A 350 -13.30 17.48 -7.17
N ARG A 351 -12.64 16.32 -7.29
CA ARG A 351 -12.68 15.50 -8.51
C ARG A 351 -14.06 14.92 -8.80
N LEU A 352 -14.75 14.42 -7.77
CA LEU A 352 -16.12 13.90 -7.93
C LEU A 352 -17.09 15.01 -8.31
N ALA A 353 -16.96 16.20 -7.73
CA ALA A 353 -17.77 17.37 -8.08
C ALA A 353 -17.53 17.83 -9.53
N ALA A 354 -16.30 17.76 -10.04
CA ALA A 354 -15.96 18.10 -11.43
C ALA A 354 -16.68 17.21 -12.47
N VAL A 355 -17.09 15.99 -12.10
CA VAL A 355 -17.87 15.09 -12.96
C VAL A 355 -19.35 15.01 -12.59
N GLY A 356 -19.84 16.00 -11.82
CA GLY A 356 -21.26 16.15 -11.44
C GLY A 356 -21.69 15.27 -10.27
N GLY A 357 -20.75 14.65 -9.58
CA GLY A 357 -20.99 13.78 -8.41
C GLY A 357 -20.70 14.46 -7.08
N GLY A 358 -20.58 13.65 -6.03
CA GLY A 358 -20.25 14.13 -4.69
C GLY A 358 -19.70 13.03 -3.79
N LEU A 359 -19.28 13.43 -2.60
CA LEU A 359 -18.69 12.58 -1.57
C LEU A 359 -19.30 12.88 -0.21
N ASP A 360 -19.69 11.86 0.52
CA ASP A 360 -20.00 11.94 1.94
C ASP A 360 -19.02 11.05 2.73
N VAL A 361 -18.63 11.51 3.92
CA VAL A 361 -17.65 10.83 4.77
C VAL A 361 -18.22 10.71 6.16
N ARG A 362 -18.38 9.48 6.64
CA ARG A 362 -18.96 9.18 7.96
C ARG A 362 -18.08 8.20 8.72
N ARG A 363 -18.23 8.17 10.04
CA ARG A 363 -17.73 7.08 10.86
C ARG A 363 -18.74 5.95 10.92
N THR A 364 -18.21 4.74 10.96
CA THR A 364 -19.01 3.56 11.28
C THR A 364 -19.17 3.42 12.80
N ASP A 365 -20.23 2.76 13.26
CA ASP A 365 -20.46 2.48 14.69
C ASP A 365 -19.31 1.66 15.31
N THR A 366 -18.55 0.94 14.49
CA THR A 366 -17.39 0.14 14.89
C THR A 366 -16.08 0.94 14.94
N GLY A 367 -16.12 2.25 14.60
CA GLY A 367 -14.96 3.15 14.65
C GLY A 367 -14.18 3.29 13.35
N GLY A 368 -14.53 2.53 12.31
CA GLY A 368 -13.97 2.66 10.96
C GLY A 368 -14.47 3.89 10.21
N VAL A 369 -14.03 4.06 8.96
CA VAL A 369 -14.48 5.14 8.06
C VAL A 369 -15.35 4.57 6.95
N HIS A 370 -16.43 5.27 6.62
CA HIS A 370 -17.29 5.01 5.49
C HIS A 370 -17.27 6.21 4.55
N LEU A 371 -16.75 6.01 3.34
CA LEU A 371 -16.77 6.96 2.23
C LEU A 371 -17.90 6.55 1.29
N GLN A 372 -18.80 7.45 0.97
CA GLN A 372 -19.87 7.25 0.03
C GLN A 372 -19.77 8.27 -1.10
N ALA A 373 -19.38 7.82 -2.28
CA ALA A 373 -19.34 8.65 -3.47
C ALA A 373 -20.54 8.32 -4.37
N TRP A 374 -21.04 9.33 -5.09
CA TRP A 374 -22.07 9.15 -6.11
C TRP A 374 -21.76 9.93 -7.38
N LEU A 375 -22.21 9.39 -8.51
CA LEU A 375 -22.11 10.00 -9.82
C LEU A 375 -23.47 9.93 -10.51
N PRO A 376 -23.86 10.93 -11.33
CA PRO A 376 -25.05 10.82 -12.16
C PRO A 376 -24.81 9.74 -13.22
N THR A 377 -25.81 8.87 -13.44
CA THR A 377 -25.82 8.00 -14.61
C THR A 377 -26.17 8.87 -15.83
N ALA A 378 -25.42 8.71 -16.93
CA ALA A 378 -25.83 9.33 -18.19
C ALA A 378 -27.25 8.84 -18.55
N ALA A 379 -28.15 9.79 -18.84
CA ALA A 379 -29.52 9.54 -19.22
C ALA A 379 -29.60 8.81 -20.57
#